data_8b5d3181f70825ad2de5a7f4c6721f2d
#
_entry.id   8b5d3181f70825ad2de5a7f4c6721f2d
#
_cell.length_a   1.000
_cell.length_b   1.000
_cell.length_c   1.000
_cell.angle_alpha   90.00
_cell.angle_beta   90.00
_cell.angle_gamma   90.00
#
_symmetry.space_group_name_H-M   'P 1'
#
loop_
_entity.id
_entity.type
_entity.pdbx_description
1 polymer ?
#
loop_
_entity_poly.entity_id
_entity_poly.type
_entity_poly.pdbx_seq_one_letter_code
_entity_poly.pdbx_strand_id
1 'polypeptide(L)'
;MPQTILVSEHSADFDVLHKALEQRAGRKIHLAKAFRGQRARWSALAAENAAVNLQARVAARSQIKARFVDLQNILSLPQSPQRLECFDISHTMGEATVASCVVFEDSGPLSSDYRRFNIDGIIGGDDYAAMEQALTRRYQRLKNSEAQLPDLLVIDGGMGQVRRAVQVLAELDLDQEINVLGIAKGPDRKVGLE
;
A
#
# COMPACT_ATOMS: atom_id res chain seq x y z
N MET A 1 21.55 0.88 -18.01
CA MET A 1 21.71 2.30 -17.61
C MET A 1 22.46 3.09 -18.66
N PRO A 2 22.18 4.40 -18.89
CA PRO A 2 22.94 5.24 -19.82
C PRO A 2 24.37 5.46 -19.32
N GLN A 3 25.29 5.79 -20.24
CA GLN A 3 26.68 6.06 -19.90
C GLN A 3 26.85 7.45 -19.26
N THR A 4 25.99 8.40 -19.62
CA THR A 4 25.99 9.76 -19.08
C THR A 4 24.62 10.09 -18.51
N ILE A 5 24.58 10.58 -17.28
CA ILE A 5 23.38 11.08 -16.62
C ILE A 5 23.57 12.57 -16.40
N LEU A 6 22.58 13.37 -16.83
CA LEU A 6 22.58 14.79 -16.60
C LEU A 6 21.92 15.07 -15.25
N VAL A 7 22.53 15.96 -14.47
CA VAL A 7 22.01 16.41 -13.16
C VAL A 7 21.89 17.93 -13.17
N SER A 8 20.85 18.46 -12.53
CA SER A 8 20.61 19.90 -12.43
C SER A 8 21.50 20.56 -11.38
N GLU A 9 21.74 19.86 -10.25
CA GLU A 9 22.49 20.39 -9.11
C GLU A 9 23.42 19.33 -8.52
N HIS A 10 24.49 19.78 -7.85
CA HIS A 10 25.32 18.94 -7.00
C HIS A 10 24.74 18.94 -5.58
N SER A 11 24.39 17.77 -5.05
CA SER A 11 24.06 17.57 -3.63
C SER A 11 25.29 17.11 -2.86
N ALA A 12 25.27 17.23 -1.54
CA ALA A 12 26.32 16.68 -0.67
C ALA A 12 26.52 15.17 -0.83
N ASP A 13 25.46 14.46 -1.25
CA ASP A 13 25.46 12.99 -1.42
C ASP A 13 25.82 12.54 -2.84
N PHE A 14 26.32 13.47 -3.68
CA PHE A 14 26.58 13.20 -5.09
C PHE A 14 27.58 12.06 -5.31
N ASP A 15 28.63 12.00 -4.50
CA ASP A 15 29.65 10.95 -4.58
C ASP A 15 29.09 9.57 -4.19
N VAL A 16 28.20 9.54 -3.20
CA VAL A 16 27.52 8.30 -2.77
C VAL A 16 26.57 7.83 -3.87
N LEU A 17 25.79 8.72 -4.43
CA LEU A 17 24.90 8.43 -5.55
C LEU A 17 25.69 7.94 -6.78
N HIS A 18 26.81 8.58 -7.10
CA HIS A 18 27.67 8.20 -8.22
C HIS A 18 28.17 6.76 -8.05
N LYS A 19 28.77 6.45 -6.90
CA LYS A 19 29.25 5.09 -6.58
C LYS A 19 28.13 4.05 -6.66
N ALA A 20 26.96 4.34 -6.10
CA ALA A 20 25.81 3.42 -6.14
C ALA A 20 25.32 3.17 -7.59
N LEU A 21 25.31 4.20 -8.43
CA LEU A 21 24.95 4.08 -9.86
C LEU A 21 25.97 3.25 -10.64
N GLU A 22 27.27 3.45 -10.41
CA GLU A 22 28.33 2.65 -11.04
C GLU A 22 28.26 1.18 -10.62
N GLN A 23 28.08 0.93 -9.32
CA GLN A 23 27.91 -0.44 -8.79
C GLN A 23 26.71 -1.14 -9.42
N ARG A 24 25.56 -0.45 -9.50
CA ARG A 24 24.35 -1.00 -10.11
C ARG A 24 24.48 -1.22 -11.64
N ALA A 25 25.27 -0.39 -12.31
CA ALA A 25 25.49 -0.48 -13.75
C ALA A 25 26.57 -1.48 -14.15
N GLY A 26 27.44 -1.90 -13.22
CA GLY A 26 28.62 -2.72 -13.49
C GLY A 26 29.68 -2.03 -14.37
N ARG A 27 29.61 -0.69 -14.49
CA ARG A 27 30.52 0.11 -15.35
C ARG A 27 30.55 1.57 -14.88
N LYS A 28 31.57 2.31 -15.35
CA LYS A 28 31.67 3.75 -15.11
C LYS A 28 30.49 4.54 -15.70
N ILE A 29 29.96 5.47 -14.93
CA ILE A 29 28.88 6.38 -15.30
C ILE A 29 29.40 7.82 -15.15
N HIS A 30 29.15 8.65 -16.15
CA HIS A 30 29.45 10.07 -16.07
C HIS A 30 28.23 10.86 -15.58
N LEU A 31 28.35 11.47 -14.40
CA LEU A 31 27.40 12.49 -13.94
C LEU A 31 27.87 13.84 -14.46
N ALA A 32 27.06 14.51 -15.25
CA ALA A 32 27.43 15.76 -15.90
C ALA A 32 26.37 16.84 -15.67
N LYS A 33 26.83 18.07 -15.46
CA LYS A 33 25.99 19.26 -15.47
C LYS A 33 26.13 19.92 -16.84
N ALA A 34 25.00 20.23 -17.47
CA ALA A 34 24.99 20.86 -18.78
C ALA A 34 24.53 22.32 -18.65
N PHE A 35 25.37 23.24 -19.11
CA PHE A 35 25.12 24.70 -19.01
C PHE A 35 24.60 25.31 -20.30
N ARG A 36 24.70 24.62 -21.45
CA ARG A 36 24.35 25.12 -22.78
C ARG A 36 23.76 24.06 -23.71
N GLY A 37 23.03 24.50 -24.72
CA GLY A 37 22.49 23.66 -25.78
C GLY A 37 21.36 22.73 -25.36
N GLN A 38 21.12 21.70 -26.13
CA GLN A 38 20.01 20.76 -25.95
C GLN A 38 20.05 20.03 -24.61
N ARG A 39 21.25 19.66 -24.15
CA ARG A 39 21.43 18.99 -22.85
C ARG A 39 21.00 19.87 -21.66
N ALA A 40 21.27 21.17 -21.73
CA ALA A 40 20.81 22.12 -20.71
C ALA A 40 19.27 22.22 -20.70
N ARG A 41 18.62 22.18 -21.86
CA ARG A 41 17.15 22.16 -21.98
C ARG A 41 16.57 20.88 -21.36
N TRP A 42 17.19 19.70 -21.61
CA TRP A 42 16.76 18.45 -20.99
C TRP A 42 16.91 18.47 -19.46
N SER A 43 18.01 19.02 -18.96
CA SER A 43 18.24 19.17 -17.52
C SER A 43 17.21 20.10 -16.88
N ALA A 44 16.88 21.21 -17.52
CA ALA A 44 15.85 22.15 -17.06
C ALA A 44 14.47 21.50 -17.05
N LEU A 45 14.08 20.79 -18.12
CA LEU A 45 12.81 20.06 -18.20
C LEU A 45 12.72 18.96 -17.13
N ALA A 46 13.81 18.25 -16.88
CA ALA A 46 13.85 17.23 -15.83
C ALA A 46 13.69 17.85 -14.43
N ALA A 47 14.31 19.00 -14.17
CA ALA A 47 14.17 19.73 -12.91
C ALA A 47 12.73 20.25 -12.70
N GLU A 48 12.13 20.82 -13.76
CA GLU A 48 10.72 21.27 -13.72
C GLU A 48 9.77 20.09 -13.45
N ASN A 49 9.92 18.98 -14.16
CA ASN A 49 9.13 17.78 -13.93
C ASN A 49 9.33 17.22 -12.50
N ALA A 50 10.55 17.26 -11.98
CA ALA A 50 10.83 16.83 -10.62
C ALA A 50 10.12 17.74 -9.59
N ALA A 51 10.12 19.06 -9.80
CA ALA A 51 9.43 20.00 -8.93
C ALA A 51 7.90 19.80 -8.95
N VAL A 52 7.31 19.65 -10.13
CA VAL A 52 5.87 19.37 -10.28
C VAL A 52 5.49 18.05 -9.61
N ASN A 53 6.27 16.99 -9.85
CA ASN A 53 6.02 15.70 -9.22
C ASN A 53 6.17 15.74 -7.70
N LEU A 54 7.15 16.49 -7.19
CA LEU A 54 7.32 16.67 -5.74
C LEU A 54 6.11 17.38 -5.13
N GLN A 55 5.65 18.46 -5.72
CA GLN A 55 4.47 19.19 -5.27
C GLN A 55 3.23 18.29 -5.27
N ALA A 56 3.01 17.52 -6.35
CA ALA A 56 1.89 16.58 -6.44
C ALA A 56 1.97 15.50 -5.34
N ARG A 57 3.15 14.95 -5.06
CA ARG A 57 3.36 13.96 -3.99
C ARG A 57 3.11 14.55 -2.60
N VAL A 58 3.58 15.76 -2.34
CA VAL A 58 3.35 16.46 -1.06
C VAL A 58 1.86 16.71 -0.87
N ALA A 59 1.17 17.22 -1.90
CA ALA A 59 -0.27 17.45 -1.85
C ALA A 59 -1.06 16.15 -1.63
N ALA A 60 -0.72 15.07 -2.35
CA ALA A 60 -1.35 13.76 -2.18
C ALA A 60 -1.16 13.21 -0.76
N ARG A 61 0.07 13.32 -0.21
CA ARG A 61 0.34 12.89 1.17
C ARG A 61 -0.48 13.68 2.19
N SER A 62 -0.58 14.98 2.02
CA SER A 62 -1.41 15.84 2.91
C SER A 62 -2.88 15.44 2.84
N GLN A 63 -3.39 15.14 1.66
CA GLN A 63 -4.75 14.64 1.47
C GLN A 63 -4.99 13.29 2.16
N ILE A 64 -4.05 12.34 2.04
CA ILE A 64 -4.18 11.03 2.70
C ILE A 64 -4.20 11.23 4.21
N LYS A 65 -3.28 12.02 4.75
CA LYS A 65 -3.26 12.32 6.19
C LYS A 65 -4.57 12.95 6.69
N ALA A 66 -5.14 13.88 5.93
CA ALA A 66 -6.45 14.45 6.25
C ALA A 66 -7.55 13.38 6.29
N ARG A 67 -7.58 12.45 5.33
CA ARG A 67 -8.54 11.33 5.31
C ARG A 67 -8.39 10.39 6.52
N PHE A 68 -7.18 10.17 7.02
CA PHE A 68 -6.95 9.39 8.23
C PHE A 68 -7.53 10.09 9.47
N VAL A 69 -7.40 11.42 9.55
CA VAL A 69 -8.04 12.22 10.61
C VAL A 69 -9.56 12.19 10.48
N ASP A 70 -10.11 12.32 9.27
CA ASP A 70 -11.54 12.19 9.03
C ASP A 70 -12.06 10.82 9.45
N LEU A 71 -11.32 9.76 9.12
CA LEU A 71 -11.65 8.39 9.51
C LEU A 71 -11.66 8.22 11.05
N GLN A 72 -10.67 8.78 11.74
CA GLN A 72 -10.65 8.82 13.20
C GLN A 72 -11.93 9.45 13.75
N ASN A 73 -12.31 10.60 13.22
CA ASN A 73 -13.49 11.34 13.69
C ASN A 73 -14.79 10.58 13.41
N ILE A 74 -14.95 10.04 12.21
CA ILE A 74 -16.16 9.29 11.81
C ILE A 74 -16.33 8.02 12.64
N LEU A 75 -15.24 7.30 12.90
CA LEU A 75 -15.26 6.06 13.67
C LEU A 75 -15.11 6.29 15.20
N SER A 76 -14.94 7.54 15.63
CA SER A 76 -14.71 7.90 17.03
C SER A 76 -13.54 7.13 17.66
N LEU A 77 -12.46 6.94 16.89
CA LEU A 77 -11.27 6.25 17.38
C LEU A 77 -10.49 7.13 18.36
N PRO A 78 -9.88 6.56 19.41
CA PRO A 78 -9.14 7.32 20.41
C PRO A 78 -7.94 8.07 19.83
N GLN A 79 -7.36 7.54 18.75
CA GLN A 79 -6.25 8.15 17.99
C GLN A 79 -6.39 7.89 16.52
N SER A 80 -5.70 8.72 15.69
CA SER A 80 -5.66 8.50 14.24
C SER A 80 -4.93 7.20 13.94
N PRO A 81 -5.54 6.30 13.17
CA PRO A 81 -4.87 5.06 12.79
C PRO A 81 -3.61 5.39 11.96
N GLN A 82 -2.56 4.62 12.14
CA GLN A 82 -1.31 4.77 11.38
C GLN A 82 -1.22 3.78 10.23
N ARG A 83 -1.85 2.60 10.41
CA ARG A 83 -1.82 1.50 9.46
C ARG A 83 -3.20 0.87 9.29
N LEU A 84 -3.62 0.73 8.04
CA LEU A 84 -4.85 0.03 7.65
C LEU A 84 -4.50 -1.15 6.76
N GLU A 85 -5.20 -2.26 6.95
CA GLU A 85 -5.19 -3.39 6.03
C GLU A 85 -6.60 -3.64 5.51
N CYS A 86 -6.79 -3.74 4.19
CA CYS A 86 -8.07 -4.04 3.60
C CYS A 86 -8.03 -5.39 2.91
N PHE A 87 -9.02 -6.24 3.23
CA PHE A 87 -9.17 -7.56 2.63
C PHE A 87 -10.39 -7.62 1.71
N ASP A 88 -10.18 -8.21 0.55
CA ASP A 88 -11.20 -8.54 -0.44
C ASP A 88 -11.08 -10.01 -0.86
N ILE A 89 -12.20 -10.69 -1.01
CA ILE A 89 -12.26 -12.04 -1.55
C ILE A 89 -12.75 -11.98 -2.99
N SER A 90 -11.94 -12.51 -3.89
CA SER A 90 -12.23 -12.52 -5.32
C SER A 90 -12.24 -13.95 -5.85
N HIS A 91 -13.24 -14.27 -6.66
CA HIS A 91 -13.34 -15.54 -7.37
C HIS A 91 -12.93 -15.34 -8.82
N THR A 92 -11.87 -16.02 -9.25
CA THR A 92 -11.54 -16.09 -10.67
C THR A 92 -12.49 -17.09 -11.33
N MET A 93 -13.13 -16.71 -12.43
CA MET A 93 -14.15 -17.53 -13.12
C MET A 93 -13.72 -19.00 -13.22
N GLY A 94 -14.22 -19.82 -12.31
CA GLY A 94 -14.24 -21.29 -12.36
C GLY A 94 -13.17 -22.04 -11.58
N GLU A 95 -12.04 -21.47 -11.08
CA GLU A 95 -10.95 -22.34 -10.61
C GLU A 95 -10.21 -21.93 -9.33
N ALA A 96 -10.20 -20.69 -8.91
CA ALA A 96 -9.44 -20.33 -7.71
C ALA A 96 -10.07 -19.16 -6.93
N THR A 97 -10.28 -19.37 -5.65
CA THR A 97 -10.59 -18.30 -4.71
C THR A 97 -9.29 -17.66 -4.25
N VAL A 98 -9.24 -16.33 -4.29
CA VAL A 98 -8.07 -15.54 -3.89
C VAL A 98 -8.51 -14.46 -2.93
N ALA A 99 -7.79 -14.32 -1.83
CA ALA A 99 -7.91 -13.16 -0.98
C ALA A 99 -6.77 -12.17 -1.27
N SER A 100 -7.09 -10.90 -1.40
CA SER A 100 -6.12 -9.82 -1.50
C SER A 100 -6.09 -8.99 -0.21
N CYS A 101 -4.88 -8.59 0.18
CA CYS A 101 -4.65 -7.68 1.28
C CYS A 101 -3.89 -6.47 0.75
N VAL A 102 -4.49 -5.30 0.80
CA VAL A 102 -3.83 -4.04 0.52
C VAL A 102 -3.56 -3.28 1.81
N VAL A 103 -2.44 -2.58 1.86
CA VAL A 103 -1.96 -1.91 3.06
C VAL A 103 -1.79 -0.43 2.79
N PHE A 104 -2.31 0.38 3.71
CA PHE A 104 -2.17 1.84 3.70
C PHE A 104 -1.58 2.33 5.01
N GLU A 105 -0.74 3.35 4.91
CA GLU A 105 -0.24 4.13 6.02
C GLU A 105 -0.62 5.60 5.83
N ASP A 106 -0.35 6.45 6.82
CA ASP A 106 -0.61 7.90 6.72
C ASP A 106 0.14 8.59 5.57
N SER A 107 1.19 7.91 5.08
CA SER A 107 1.99 8.34 3.92
C SER A 107 1.43 7.87 2.58
N GLY A 108 0.46 6.96 2.57
CA GLY A 108 -0.17 6.39 1.38
C GLY A 108 -0.11 4.87 1.30
N PRO A 109 -0.35 4.31 0.12
CA PRO A 109 -0.34 2.88 -0.09
C PRO A 109 1.07 2.29 0.09
N LEU A 110 1.19 1.23 0.90
CA LEU A 110 2.43 0.51 1.17
C LEU A 110 2.45 -0.81 0.35
N SER A 111 2.78 -0.71 -0.93
CA SER A 111 2.72 -1.84 -1.86
C SER A 111 3.70 -2.97 -1.54
N SER A 112 4.79 -2.71 -0.80
CA SER A 112 5.71 -3.75 -0.32
C SER A 112 5.02 -4.77 0.61
N ASP A 113 3.97 -4.33 1.29
CA ASP A 113 3.24 -5.13 2.27
C ASP A 113 1.94 -5.74 1.72
N TYR A 114 1.60 -5.46 0.47
CA TYR A 114 0.48 -6.11 -0.19
C TYR A 114 0.69 -7.61 -0.25
N ARG A 115 -0.37 -8.37 -0.02
CA ARG A 115 -0.33 -9.82 -0.07
C ARG A 115 -1.51 -10.37 -0.86
N ARG A 116 -1.24 -11.47 -1.52
CA ARG A 116 -2.23 -12.30 -2.18
C ARG A 116 -2.18 -13.68 -1.55
N PHE A 117 -3.33 -14.21 -1.19
CA PHE A 117 -3.48 -15.52 -0.60
C PHE A 117 -4.26 -16.41 -1.56
N ASN A 118 -3.62 -17.46 -2.04
CA ASN A 118 -4.37 -18.53 -2.68
C ASN A 118 -5.12 -19.29 -1.59
N ILE A 119 -6.39 -19.49 -1.79
CA ILE A 119 -7.29 -20.16 -0.87
C ILE A 119 -7.48 -21.60 -1.36
N ASP A 120 -7.17 -22.55 -0.52
CA ASP A 120 -7.18 -23.97 -0.87
C ASP A 120 -8.12 -24.73 0.06
N GLY A 121 -8.71 -25.83 -0.47
CA GLY A 121 -9.47 -26.80 0.34
C GLY A 121 -10.84 -26.32 0.82
N ILE A 122 -11.38 -25.24 0.25
CA ILE A 122 -12.74 -24.76 0.55
C ILE A 122 -13.67 -25.02 -0.63
N ILE A 123 -14.97 -25.14 -0.34
CA ILE A 123 -16.00 -25.25 -1.38
C ILE A 123 -16.08 -23.88 -2.10
N GLY A 124 -16.09 -23.90 -3.43
CA GLY A 124 -16.21 -22.69 -4.22
C GLY A 124 -17.43 -21.85 -3.83
N GLY A 125 -17.22 -20.56 -3.56
CA GLY A 125 -18.26 -19.63 -3.11
C GLY A 125 -18.41 -19.52 -1.59
N ASP A 126 -17.60 -20.21 -0.79
CA ASP A 126 -17.55 -19.99 0.66
C ASP A 126 -16.58 -18.86 1.03
N ASP A 127 -17.07 -17.63 0.89
CA ASP A 127 -16.32 -16.42 1.22
C ASP A 127 -15.94 -16.33 2.71
N TYR A 128 -16.72 -16.98 3.58
CA TYR A 128 -16.45 -16.94 5.02
C TYR A 128 -15.24 -17.79 5.37
N ALA A 129 -15.16 -19.02 4.83
CA ALA A 129 -13.99 -19.86 5.01
C ALA A 129 -12.75 -19.29 4.33
N ALA A 130 -12.92 -18.63 3.15
CA ALA A 130 -11.85 -17.94 2.46
C ALA A 130 -11.27 -16.79 3.28
N MET A 131 -12.14 -15.95 3.85
CA MET A 131 -11.76 -14.84 4.71
C MET A 131 -11.03 -15.35 5.96
N GLU A 132 -11.58 -16.36 6.64
CA GLU A 132 -10.94 -16.98 7.80
C GLU A 132 -9.53 -17.48 7.48
N GLN A 133 -9.37 -18.24 6.40
CA GLN A 133 -8.07 -18.80 6.02
C GLN A 133 -7.05 -17.68 5.73
N ALA A 134 -7.44 -16.63 5.01
CA ALA A 134 -6.57 -15.53 4.66
C ALA A 134 -6.13 -14.73 5.90
N LEU A 135 -7.07 -14.37 6.77
CA LEU A 135 -6.81 -13.59 7.99
C LEU A 135 -5.96 -14.37 8.98
N THR A 136 -6.29 -15.66 9.21
CA THR A 136 -5.51 -16.53 10.09
C THR A 136 -4.06 -16.60 9.63
N ARG A 137 -3.81 -16.87 8.33
CA ARG A 137 -2.46 -16.92 7.76
C ARG A 137 -1.72 -15.57 7.88
N ARG A 138 -2.42 -14.46 7.68
CA ARG A 138 -1.83 -13.13 7.79
C ARG A 138 -1.43 -12.81 9.21
N TYR A 139 -2.37 -12.90 10.15
CA TYR A 139 -2.18 -12.41 11.51
C TYR A 139 -1.37 -13.35 12.39
N GLN A 140 -1.43 -14.66 12.17
CA GLN A 140 -0.47 -15.59 12.80
C GLN A 140 0.98 -15.25 12.39
N ARG A 141 1.19 -14.95 11.10
CA ARG A 141 2.54 -14.58 10.63
C ARG A 141 3.01 -13.27 11.24
N LEU A 142 2.14 -12.24 11.29
CA LEU A 142 2.51 -10.95 11.89
C LEU A 142 2.82 -11.10 13.38
N LYS A 143 1.97 -11.81 14.13
CA LYS A 143 2.17 -12.10 15.55
C LYS A 143 3.51 -12.83 15.80
N ASN A 144 3.80 -13.86 15.00
CA ASN A 144 5.04 -14.65 15.17
C ASN A 144 6.32 -13.90 14.76
N SER A 145 6.23 -12.90 13.90
CA SER A 145 7.38 -12.10 13.45
C SER A 145 7.55 -10.78 14.19
N GLU A 146 6.70 -10.50 15.20
CA GLU A 146 6.65 -9.22 15.91
C GLU A 146 6.55 -8.02 14.94
N ALA A 147 5.92 -8.24 13.79
CA ALA A 147 5.75 -7.21 12.78
C ALA A 147 4.59 -6.29 13.16
N GLN A 148 4.59 -5.08 12.62
CA GLN A 148 3.56 -4.09 12.89
C GLN A 148 2.17 -4.60 12.49
N LEU A 149 1.26 -4.61 13.45
CA LEU A 149 -0.17 -4.88 13.25
C LEU A 149 -0.88 -3.63 12.69
N PRO A 150 -2.00 -3.79 11.97
CA PRO A 150 -2.83 -2.65 11.62
C PRO A 150 -3.65 -2.14 12.81
N ASP A 151 -3.88 -0.85 12.86
CA ASP A 151 -4.83 -0.25 13.81
C ASP A 151 -6.29 -0.50 13.38
N LEU A 152 -6.48 -0.67 12.05
CA LEU A 152 -7.79 -0.89 11.46
C LEU A 152 -7.73 -1.94 10.35
N LEU A 153 -8.53 -3.00 10.53
CA LEU A 153 -8.81 -4.01 9.52
C LEU A 153 -10.11 -3.66 8.80
N VAL A 154 -10.02 -3.45 7.50
CA VAL A 154 -11.16 -3.17 6.64
C VAL A 154 -11.53 -4.43 5.86
N ILE A 155 -12.80 -4.81 5.90
CA ILE A 155 -13.35 -5.96 5.18
C ILE A 155 -14.28 -5.44 4.06
N ASP A 156 -13.90 -5.63 2.80
CA ASP A 156 -14.80 -5.38 1.67
C ASP A 156 -15.78 -6.55 1.54
N GLY A 157 -16.84 -6.49 2.32
CA GLY A 157 -17.79 -7.57 2.39
C GLY A 157 -18.94 -7.36 3.35
N GLY A 158 -19.87 -8.30 3.36
CA GLY A 158 -21.06 -8.26 4.20
C GLY A 158 -20.78 -8.58 5.68
N MET A 159 -21.82 -8.40 6.50
CA MET A 159 -21.77 -8.60 7.96
C MET A 159 -21.24 -9.98 8.37
N GLY A 160 -21.46 -11.01 7.56
CA GLY A 160 -20.98 -12.37 7.86
C GLY A 160 -19.45 -12.46 7.77
N GLN A 161 -18.83 -11.81 6.77
CA GLN A 161 -17.37 -11.74 6.63
C GLN A 161 -16.74 -10.91 7.76
N VAL A 162 -17.38 -9.80 8.15
CA VAL A 162 -16.96 -9.01 9.31
C VAL A 162 -16.98 -9.82 10.60
N ARG A 163 -18.07 -10.55 10.87
CA ARG A 163 -18.16 -11.44 12.04
C ARG A 163 -17.06 -12.50 12.06
N ARG A 164 -16.76 -13.07 10.88
CA ARG A 164 -15.67 -14.04 10.77
C ARG A 164 -14.33 -13.41 11.06
N ALA A 165 -14.08 -12.18 10.57
CA ALA A 165 -12.85 -11.43 10.86
C ALA A 165 -12.68 -11.18 12.37
N VAL A 166 -13.74 -10.72 13.05
CA VAL A 166 -13.73 -10.50 14.50
C VAL A 166 -13.42 -11.80 15.25
N GLN A 167 -14.05 -12.92 14.84
CA GLN A 167 -13.80 -14.22 15.45
C GLN A 167 -12.34 -14.67 15.30
N VAL A 168 -11.75 -14.54 14.11
CA VAL A 168 -10.34 -14.89 13.86
C VAL A 168 -9.40 -14.04 14.72
N LEU A 169 -9.68 -12.74 14.84
CA LEU A 169 -8.85 -11.87 15.70
C LEU A 169 -8.95 -12.27 17.18
N ALA A 170 -10.15 -12.63 17.66
CA ALA A 170 -10.33 -13.12 19.03
C ALA A 170 -9.61 -14.45 19.27
N GLU A 171 -9.63 -15.39 18.31
CA GLU A 171 -8.90 -16.66 18.39
C GLU A 171 -7.37 -16.47 18.42
N LEU A 172 -6.89 -15.33 17.94
CA LEU A 172 -5.48 -14.95 17.93
C LEU A 172 -5.10 -13.98 19.06
N ASP A 173 -6.02 -13.62 19.95
CA ASP A 173 -5.86 -12.62 21.01
C ASP A 173 -5.49 -11.22 20.48
N LEU A 174 -6.05 -10.82 19.33
CA LEU A 174 -5.78 -9.54 18.65
C LEU A 174 -7.01 -8.63 18.58
N ASP A 175 -8.14 -9.04 19.11
CA ASP A 175 -9.41 -8.31 19.07
C ASP A 175 -9.40 -6.99 19.86
N GLN A 176 -8.48 -6.86 20.82
CA GLN A 176 -8.29 -5.62 21.58
C GLN A 176 -7.28 -4.66 20.91
N GLU A 177 -6.48 -5.15 19.96
CA GLU A 177 -5.43 -4.38 19.30
C GLU A 177 -5.88 -3.85 17.93
N ILE A 178 -6.77 -4.58 17.25
CA ILE A 178 -7.17 -4.31 15.87
C ILE A 178 -8.67 -4.01 15.79
N ASN A 179 -9.02 -2.78 15.41
CA ASN A 179 -10.40 -2.44 15.12
C ASN A 179 -10.83 -3.04 13.77
N VAL A 180 -12.10 -3.47 13.66
CA VAL A 180 -12.64 -4.04 12.41
C VAL A 180 -13.73 -3.15 11.84
N LEU A 181 -13.62 -2.83 10.55
CA LEU A 181 -14.60 -2.07 9.78
C LEU A 181 -15.06 -2.88 8.57
N GLY A 182 -16.38 -3.06 8.40
CA GLY A 182 -16.94 -3.63 7.19
C GLY A 182 -17.37 -2.55 6.20
N ILE A 183 -17.07 -2.74 4.92
CA ILE A 183 -17.59 -1.91 3.84
C ILE A 183 -18.56 -2.76 3.02
N ALA A 184 -19.86 -2.50 3.18
CA ALA A 184 -20.89 -3.17 2.41
C ALA A 184 -21.26 -2.35 1.17
N LYS A 185 -21.47 -3.02 0.05
CA LYS A 185 -22.03 -2.43 -1.16
C LYS A 185 -23.49 -2.06 -0.89
N GLY A 186 -23.79 -0.75 -0.91
CA GLY A 186 -25.17 -0.28 -0.77
C GLY A 186 -26.07 -0.72 -1.94
N PRO A 187 -27.41 -0.72 -1.75
CA PRO A 187 -28.37 -1.14 -2.77
C PRO A 187 -28.35 -0.25 -4.02
N ASP A 188 -27.82 0.96 -3.92
CA ASP A 188 -27.79 1.97 -5.01
C ASP A 188 -26.52 1.97 -5.86
N ARG A 189 -25.62 1.02 -5.66
CA ARG A 189 -24.37 0.94 -6.46
C ARG A 189 -24.71 0.49 -7.89
N LYS A 190 -24.66 1.43 -8.84
CA LYS A 190 -24.72 1.11 -10.28
C LYS A 190 -23.39 0.47 -10.68
N VAL A 191 -23.46 -0.74 -11.24
CA VAL A 191 -22.31 -1.44 -11.83
C VAL A 191 -21.73 -0.56 -12.95
N GLY A 192 -20.46 -0.19 -12.86
CA GLY A 192 -19.75 0.56 -13.91
C GLY A 192 -19.53 2.05 -13.67
N LEU A 193 -19.71 2.55 -12.44
CA LEU A 193 -19.25 3.88 -12.03
C LEU A 193 -18.15 3.71 -10.98
N GLU A 194 -16.94 3.40 -11.45
CA GLU A 194 -15.69 3.47 -10.68
C GLU A 194 -14.97 4.76 -11.02
#